data_03debcc071746a53b237847d83f50ba8
#
_entry.id   03debcc071746a53b237847d83f50ba8
#
_cell.length_a   1.000
_cell.length_b   1.000
_cell.length_c   1.000
_cell.angle_alpha   90.00
_cell.angle_beta   90.00
_cell.angle_gamma   90.00
#
_symmetry.space_group_name_H-M   'P 1'
#
loop_
_entity.id
_entity.type
_entity.pdbx_description
1 polymer ?
#
loop_
_entity_poly.entity_id
_entity_poly.type
_entity_poly.pdbx_seq_one_letter_code
_entity_poly.pdbx_strand_id
1 'polypeptide(L)'
;MQATLLPPRNPALCAPITSNRDLGTCLIANLPMRELLEAELRRAGLQLVEPAEAGSRTLRIPLDNWIELGALFLLGRNPNSACLLDSEGNTLAWKGSEKPEDCADKIVTNANCFAIIYPWDLLRMNEEVLALMDETSLIGEVSPLATLSGCIRLGNGSRILSGTVIEGPVVIGPNSQIGPNAYIRGATSIGANCYVGNGAEVKNSIIYNNTYISRQCYVGDSIIGTHVTLGAGTCTENHRHDGRHHVSMIHGKPVNTGRLKFGAILGDGVRTGVNTSLEAGIKIGIARTILPGSYVGKDLL
;
A
#
# COMPACT_ATOMS: atom_id res chain seq x y z
N MET A 1 -12.63 -24.85 -6.91
CA MET A 1 -11.54 -24.44 -7.81
C MET A 1 -10.29 -24.23 -6.97
N GLN A 2 -9.11 -24.63 -7.47
CA GLN A 2 -7.84 -24.49 -6.74
C GLN A 2 -7.05 -23.29 -7.24
N ALA A 3 -6.31 -22.67 -6.33
CA ALA A 3 -5.37 -21.59 -6.64
C ALA A 3 -4.05 -21.79 -5.90
N THR A 4 -2.96 -21.33 -6.48
CA THR A 4 -1.65 -21.30 -5.86
C THR A 4 -1.04 -19.90 -5.99
N LEU A 5 -0.45 -19.40 -4.92
CA LEU A 5 0.30 -18.15 -4.93
C LEU A 5 1.76 -18.43 -5.27
N LEU A 6 2.25 -17.75 -6.27
CA LEU A 6 3.64 -17.83 -6.71
C LEU A 6 4.47 -16.67 -6.15
N PRO A 7 5.80 -16.81 -6.04
CA PRO A 7 6.66 -15.69 -5.69
C PRO A 7 6.47 -14.48 -6.59
N PRO A 8 6.72 -13.25 -6.09
CA PRO A 8 6.70 -12.04 -6.91
C PRO A 8 7.85 -12.06 -7.93
N ARG A 9 7.63 -11.47 -9.11
CA ARG A 9 8.59 -11.50 -10.22
C ARG A 9 9.75 -10.50 -10.05
N ASN A 10 9.44 -9.26 -9.65
CA ASN A 10 10.41 -8.17 -9.58
C ASN A 10 10.30 -7.33 -8.30
N PRO A 11 10.41 -7.94 -7.09
CA PRO A 11 10.16 -7.21 -5.83
C PRO A 11 11.15 -6.06 -5.59
N ALA A 12 12.34 -6.11 -6.18
CA ALA A 12 13.36 -5.07 -6.03
C ALA A 12 12.93 -3.70 -6.60
N LEU A 13 12.01 -3.68 -7.56
CA LEU A 13 11.48 -2.44 -8.13
C LEU A 13 10.60 -1.65 -7.15
N CYS A 14 10.10 -2.31 -6.08
CA CYS A 14 9.37 -1.66 -4.99
C CYS A 14 10.29 -1.08 -3.88
N ALA A 15 11.61 -1.00 -4.11
CA ALA A 15 12.52 -0.32 -3.19
C ALA A 15 12.14 1.18 -3.03
N PRO A 16 12.34 1.79 -1.85
CA PRO A 16 13.06 1.26 -0.68
C PRO A 16 12.23 0.37 0.26
N ILE A 17 10.94 0.19 0.02
CA ILE A 17 10.05 -0.58 0.92
C ILE A 17 10.45 -2.07 0.96
N THR A 18 10.86 -2.63 -0.16
CA THR A 18 11.28 -4.03 -0.28
C THR A 18 12.79 -4.24 -0.11
N SER A 19 13.55 -3.21 0.29
CA SER A 19 15.01 -3.33 0.44
C SER A 19 15.46 -4.33 1.51
N ASN A 20 14.61 -4.59 2.51
CA ASN A 20 14.88 -5.48 3.64
C ASN A 20 13.72 -6.40 3.98
N ARG A 21 12.75 -6.55 3.09
CA ARG A 21 11.59 -7.42 3.25
C ARG A 21 11.10 -8.00 1.94
N ASP A 22 10.42 -9.13 2.01
CA ASP A 22 9.67 -9.69 0.88
C ASP A 22 8.44 -8.85 0.56
N LEU A 23 8.08 -8.74 -0.72
CA LEU A 23 6.90 -7.98 -1.16
C LEU A 23 5.60 -8.52 -0.52
N GLY A 24 5.50 -9.83 -0.34
CA GLY A 24 4.33 -10.45 0.32
C GLY A 24 4.15 -10.06 1.79
N THR A 25 5.18 -9.52 2.44
CA THR A 25 5.12 -8.99 3.82
C THR A 25 4.86 -7.49 3.88
N CYS A 26 4.79 -6.81 2.75
CA CYS A 26 4.38 -5.41 2.69
C CYS A 26 2.95 -5.25 3.20
N LEU A 27 2.72 -4.22 4.04
CA LEU A 27 1.41 -3.99 4.64
C LEU A 27 0.48 -3.27 3.66
N ILE A 28 -0.70 -3.84 3.47
CA ILE A 28 -1.84 -3.27 2.76
C ILE A 28 -3.03 -3.33 3.72
N ALA A 29 -3.66 -2.21 4.01
CA ALA A 29 -4.73 -2.12 5.01
C ALA A 29 -4.35 -2.80 6.36
N ASN A 30 -3.09 -2.67 6.76
CA ASN A 30 -2.47 -3.28 7.96
C ASN A 30 -2.34 -4.80 7.98
N LEU A 31 -2.55 -5.47 6.87
CA LEU A 31 -2.30 -6.90 6.71
C LEU A 31 -1.12 -7.13 5.76
N PRO A 32 -0.27 -8.13 6.00
CA PRO A 32 0.69 -8.57 5.01
C PRO A 32 0.00 -8.91 3.69
N MET A 33 0.53 -8.42 2.58
CA MET A 33 -0.09 -8.57 1.26
C MET A 33 -0.42 -10.03 0.93
N ARG A 34 0.47 -10.98 1.30
CA ARG A 34 0.22 -12.42 1.15
C ARG A 34 -1.03 -12.87 1.90
N GLU A 35 -1.14 -12.51 3.19
CA GLU A 35 -2.27 -12.89 4.04
C GLU A 35 -3.58 -12.29 3.52
N LEU A 36 -3.53 -11.05 3.05
CA LEU A 36 -4.68 -10.39 2.43
C LEU A 36 -5.15 -11.14 1.19
N LEU A 37 -4.26 -11.45 0.25
CA LEU A 37 -4.58 -12.19 -0.96
C LEU A 37 -5.11 -13.59 -0.65
N GLU A 38 -4.49 -14.31 0.29
CA GLU A 38 -4.97 -15.61 0.72
C GLU A 38 -6.38 -15.55 1.33
N ALA A 39 -6.65 -14.53 2.16
CA ALA A 39 -7.96 -14.33 2.76
C ALA A 39 -9.03 -14.05 1.70
N GLU A 40 -8.74 -13.20 0.71
CA GLU A 40 -9.67 -12.91 -0.39
C GLU A 40 -9.93 -14.15 -1.26
N LEU A 41 -8.90 -14.92 -1.58
CA LEU A 41 -9.07 -16.16 -2.36
C LEU A 41 -9.91 -17.20 -1.61
N ARG A 42 -9.67 -17.38 -0.30
CA ARG A 42 -10.50 -18.28 0.53
C ARG A 42 -11.94 -17.80 0.65
N ARG A 43 -12.16 -16.50 0.82
CA ARG A 43 -13.51 -15.89 0.86
C ARG A 43 -14.27 -16.13 -0.45
N ALA A 44 -13.55 -16.15 -1.58
CA ALA A 44 -14.09 -16.50 -2.89
C ALA A 44 -14.36 -18.01 -3.07
N GLY A 45 -14.13 -18.85 -2.06
CA GLY A 45 -14.33 -20.29 -2.13
C GLY A 45 -13.22 -21.03 -2.92
N LEU A 46 -12.04 -20.40 -3.10
CA LEU A 46 -10.90 -21.04 -3.72
C LEU A 46 -10.10 -21.83 -2.66
N GLN A 47 -9.77 -23.06 -3.00
CA GLN A 47 -8.86 -23.89 -2.19
C GLN A 47 -7.41 -23.53 -2.55
N LEU A 48 -6.66 -23.04 -1.59
CA LEU A 48 -5.23 -22.81 -1.77
C LEU A 48 -4.45 -24.11 -1.68
N VAL A 49 -3.53 -24.31 -2.61
CA VAL A 49 -2.62 -25.45 -2.68
C VAL A 49 -1.17 -24.96 -2.84
N GLU A 50 -0.23 -25.76 -2.38
CA GLU A 50 1.19 -25.45 -2.57
C GLU A 50 1.57 -25.49 -4.06
N PRO A 51 2.55 -24.70 -4.52
CA PRO A 51 2.97 -24.67 -5.92
C PRO A 51 3.34 -26.06 -6.49
N ALA A 52 3.93 -26.92 -5.65
CA ALA A 52 4.29 -28.29 -6.03
C ALA A 52 3.08 -29.21 -6.27
N GLU A 53 1.91 -28.87 -5.72
CA GLU A 53 0.65 -29.62 -5.85
C GLU A 53 -0.25 -29.06 -6.96
N ALA A 54 0.18 -27.98 -7.63
CA ALA A 54 -0.61 -27.28 -8.61
C ALA A 54 -0.82 -28.12 -9.90
N GLY A 55 -2.05 -28.58 -10.13
CA GLY A 55 -2.46 -29.29 -11.34
C GLY A 55 -2.74 -28.36 -12.52
N SER A 56 -3.12 -28.94 -13.66
CA SER A 56 -3.45 -28.17 -14.87
C SER A 56 -4.67 -27.25 -14.74
N ARG A 57 -5.57 -27.51 -13.79
CA ARG A 57 -6.75 -26.66 -13.52
C ARG A 57 -6.54 -25.66 -12.38
N THR A 58 -5.36 -25.65 -11.75
CA THR A 58 -5.04 -24.73 -10.67
C THR A 58 -4.73 -23.34 -11.25
N LEU A 59 -5.34 -22.30 -10.68
CA LEU A 59 -4.99 -20.91 -10.99
C LEU A 59 -3.62 -20.60 -10.39
N ARG A 60 -2.69 -20.13 -11.20
CA ARG A 60 -1.36 -19.69 -10.79
C ARG A 60 -1.35 -18.16 -10.72
N ILE A 61 -1.13 -17.63 -9.54
CA ILE A 61 -1.24 -16.19 -9.24
C ILE A 61 0.06 -15.73 -8.61
N PRO A 62 0.92 -14.97 -9.32
CA PRO A 62 2.06 -14.32 -8.70
C PRO A 62 1.61 -13.30 -7.66
N LEU A 63 2.32 -13.22 -6.53
CA LEU A 63 2.00 -12.34 -5.41
C LEU A 63 2.01 -10.85 -5.77
N ASP A 64 2.74 -10.48 -6.81
CA ASP A 64 2.85 -9.10 -7.30
C ASP A 64 1.66 -8.67 -8.19
N ASN A 65 0.44 -9.12 -7.87
CA ASN A 65 -0.75 -8.76 -8.63
C ASN A 65 -1.95 -8.49 -7.73
N TRP A 66 -2.73 -7.49 -8.11
CA TRP A 66 -4.07 -7.26 -7.60
C TRP A 66 -5.09 -7.67 -8.65
N ILE A 67 -6.02 -8.57 -8.30
CA ILE A 67 -6.98 -9.14 -9.23
C ILE A 67 -8.36 -9.20 -8.58
N GLU A 68 -9.34 -8.57 -9.21
CA GLU A 68 -10.74 -8.72 -8.80
C GLU A 68 -11.21 -10.17 -8.91
N LEU A 69 -12.02 -10.62 -7.96
CA LEU A 69 -12.52 -12.00 -7.92
C LEU A 69 -13.29 -12.39 -9.18
N GLY A 70 -14.04 -11.46 -9.78
CA GLY A 70 -14.75 -11.67 -11.04
C GLY A 70 -13.83 -12.08 -12.18
N ALA A 71 -12.66 -11.48 -12.30
CA ALA A 71 -11.66 -11.80 -13.30
C ALA A 71 -11.04 -13.20 -13.07
N LEU A 72 -10.80 -13.59 -11.82
CA LEU A 72 -10.34 -14.94 -11.47
C LEU A 72 -11.38 -16.01 -11.82
N PHE A 73 -12.65 -15.73 -11.57
CA PHE A 73 -13.73 -16.66 -11.96
C PHE A 73 -13.86 -16.79 -13.48
N LEU A 74 -13.69 -15.69 -14.21
CA LEU A 74 -13.68 -15.70 -15.67
C LEU A 74 -12.53 -16.58 -16.20
N LEU A 75 -11.32 -16.39 -15.67
CA LEU A 75 -10.18 -17.24 -15.98
C LEU A 75 -10.45 -18.71 -15.64
N GLY A 76 -10.99 -18.98 -14.44
CA GLY A 76 -11.27 -20.33 -13.96
C GLY A 76 -12.28 -21.10 -14.82
N ARG A 77 -13.27 -20.43 -15.41
CA ARG A 77 -14.31 -21.02 -16.27
C ARG A 77 -13.88 -21.21 -17.73
N ASN A 78 -12.78 -20.63 -18.17
CA ASN A 78 -12.31 -20.82 -19.52
C ASN A 78 -12.02 -22.32 -19.77
N PRO A 79 -12.52 -22.96 -20.86
CA PRO A 79 -12.30 -24.37 -21.12
C PRO A 79 -10.83 -24.69 -21.50
N ASN A 80 -10.12 -23.73 -22.07
CA ASN A 80 -8.76 -23.87 -22.55
C ASN A 80 -7.73 -23.45 -21.51
N SER A 81 -6.44 -23.63 -21.81
CA SER A 81 -5.36 -22.91 -21.12
C SER A 81 -5.51 -21.42 -21.41
N ALA A 82 -5.46 -20.61 -20.35
CA ALA A 82 -5.70 -19.18 -20.50
C ALA A 82 -4.82 -18.37 -19.54
N CYS A 83 -4.45 -17.17 -19.94
CA CYS A 83 -3.81 -16.18 -19.09
C CYS A 83 -4.63 -14.89 -19.01
N LEU A 84 -4.58 -14.28 -17.83
CA LEU A 84 -5.22 -13.01 -17.50
C LEU A 84 -4.16 -11.92 -17.60
N LEU A 85 -4.44 -10.87 -18.35
CA LEU A 85 -3.56 -9.73 -18.56
C LEU A 85 -4.22 -8.44 -18.02
N ASP A 86 -3.42 -7.51 -17.51
CA ASP A 86 -3.90 -6.15 -17.28
C ASP A 86 -3.96 -5.34 -18.60
N SER A 87 -4.40 -4.08 -18.50
CA SER A 87 -4.52 -3.18 -19.66
C SER A 87 -3.16 -2.81 -20.30
N GLU A 88 -2.07 -3.03 -19.59
CA GLU A 88 -0.70 -2.78 -20.06
C GLU A 88 -0.04 -4.03 -20.65
N GLY A 89 -0.73 -5.18 -20.57
CA GLY A 89 -0.25 -6.47 -21.08
C GLY A 89 0.58 -7.27 -20.08
N ASN A 90 0.64 -6.85 -18.79
CA ASN A 90 1.30 -7.64 -17.77
C ASN A 90 0.44 -8.86 -17.41
N THR A 91 1.08 -10.02 -17.28
CA THR A 91 0.39 -11.24 -16.85
C THR A 91 0.02 -11.15 -15.38
N LEU A 92 -1.25 -11.36 -15.05
CA LEU A 92 -1.76 -11.33 -13.67
C LEU A 92 -1.94 -12.74 -13.09
N ALA A 93 -2.48 -13.67 -13.87
CA ALA A 93 -2.70 -15.06 -13.48
C ALA A 93 -2.84 -15.94 -14.71
N TRP A 94 -2.67 -17.26 -14.56
CA TRP A 94 -2.91 -18.21 -15.66
C TRP A 94 -3.30 -19.59 -15.14
N LYS A 95 -3.78 -20.44 -16.05
CA LYS A 95 -4.05 -21.86 -15.81
C LYS A 95 -3.85 -22.68 -17.09
N GLY A 96 -3.74 -23.98 -16.94
CA GLY A 96 -3.72 -24.94 -18.06
C GLY A 96 -2.37 -25.06 -18.76
N SER A 97 -1.37 -24.27 -18.35
CA SER A 97 -0.02 -24.30 -18.87
C SER A 97 0.99 -24.11 -17.74
N GLU A 98 2.24 -24.53 -17.93
CA GLU A 98 3.33 -24.24 -16.98
C GLU A 98 3.73 -22.77 -17.02
N LYS A 99 3.70 -22.17 -18.20
CA LYS A 99 4.06 -20.78 -18.43
C LYS A 99 2.91 -19.99 -19.05
N PRO A 100 2.73 -18.71 -18.68
CA PRO A 100 1.65 -17.90 -19.22
C PRO A 100 1.76 -17.64 -20.72
N GLU A 101 2.99 -17.64 -21.30
CA GLU A 101 3.23 -17.43 -22.72
C GLU A 101 2.60 -18.55 -23.60
N ASP A 102 2.54 -19.78 -23.04
CA ASP A 102 2.06 -20.97 -23.73
C ASP A 102 0.52 -21.15 -23.64
N CYS A 103 -0.16 -20.19 -23.00
CA CYS A 103 -1.61 -20.22 -22.90
C CYS A 103 -2.28 -19.96 -24.27
N ALA A 104 -3.29 -20.76 -24.59
CA ALA A 104 -4.04 -20.65 -25.84
C ALA A 104 -4.85 -19.34 -25.90
N ASP A 105 -5.47 -18.97 -24.79
CA ASP A 105 -6.32 -17.79 -24.70
C ASP A 105 -5.70 -16.68 -23.85
N LYS A 106 -5.87 -15.45 -24.29
CA LYS A 106 -5.47 -14.24 -23.56
C LYS A 106 -6.70 -13.43 -23.21
N ILE A 107 -6.92 -13.19 -21.92
CA ILE A 107 -8.05 -12.43 -21.39
C ILE A 107 -7.50 -11.11 -20.83
N VAL A 108 -7.87 -10.01 -21.45
CA VAL A 108 -7.49 -8.68 -20.95
C VAL A 108 -8.56 -8.20 -19.97
N THR A 109 -8.13 -7.77 -18.78
CA THR A 109 -9.01 -7.28 -17.72
C THR A 109 -9.23 -5.77 -17.82
N ASN A 110 -10.14 -5.27 -16.96
CA ASN A 110 -10.33 -3.85 -16.75
C ASN A 110 -9.20 -3.23 -15.91
N ALA A 111 -9.26 -1.92 -15.71
CA ALA A 111 -8.25 -1.17 -14.98
C ALA A 111 -8.16 -1.51 -13.47
N ASN A 112 -9.14 -2.23 -12.89
CA ASN A 112 -9.11 -2.59 -11.47
C ASN A 112 -8.21 -3.81 -11.17
N CYS A 113 -7.72 -4.49 -12.21
CA CYS A 113 -6.73 -5.55 -12.08
C CYS A 113 -5.39 -5.05 -12.60
N PHE A 114 -4.33 -5.15 -11.82
CA PHE A 114 -3.01 -4.62 -12.19
C PHE A 114 -1.85 -5.35 -11.53
N ALA A 115 -0.70 -5.29 -12.19
CA ALA A 115 0.55 -5.76 -11.62
C ALA A 115 1.11 -4.73 -10.63
N ILE A 116 1.69 -5.20 -9.52
CA ILE A 116 2.44 -4.40 -8.55
C ILE A 116 3.90 -4.43 -8.98
N ILE A 117 4.32 -3.41 -9.69
CA ILE A 117 5.68 -3.30 -10.25
C ILE A 117 6.51 -2.33 -9.43
N TYR A 118 5.92 -1.22 -9.05
CA TYR A 118 6.58 -0.11 -8.38
C TYR A 118 5.97 0.20 -7.02
N PRO A 119 6.65 0.93 -6.14
CA PRO A 119 6.13 1.20 -4.80
C PRO A 119 4.79 1.97 -4.80
N TRP A 120 4.52 2.81 -5.80
CA TRP A 120 3.22 3.50 -5.88
C TRP A 120 2.06 2.60 -6.24
N ASP A 121 2.31 1.39 -6.76
CA ASP A 121 1.26 0.38 -6.99
C ASP A 121 0.76 -0.21 -5.65
N LEU A 122 1.60 -0.20 -4.60
CA LEU A 122 1.16 -0.54 -3.24
C LEU A 122 0.14 0.49 -2.71
N LEU A 123 0.33 1.79 -2.99
CA LEU A 123 -0.67 2.81 -2.65
C LEU A 123 -1.99 2.53 -3.37
N ARG A 124 -1.93 2.22 -4.66
CA ARG A 124 -3.10 1.87 -5.46
C ARG A 124 -3.80 0.64 -4.89
N MET A 125 -3.06 -0.41 -4.55
CA MET A 125 -3.64 -1.60 -3.92
C MET A 125 -4.31 -1.27 -2.58
N ASN A 126 -3.68 -0.42 -1.76
CA ASN A 126 -4.26 0.03 -0.49
C ASN A 126 -5.57 0.83 -0.70
N GLU A 127 -5.62 1.68 -1.72
CA GLU A 127 -6.81 2.42 -2.13
C GLU A 127 -7.96 1.46 -2.50
N GLU A 128 -7.69 0.47 -3.34
CA GLU A 128 -8.68 -0.53 -3.77
C GLU A 128 -9.18 -1.37 -2.59
N VAL A 129 -8.27 -1.87 -1.76
CA VAL A 129 -8.62 -2.70 -0.59
C VAL A 129 -9.46 -1.93 0.42
N LEU A 130 -9.07 -0.69 0.72
CA LEU A 130 -9.81 0.15 1.67
C LEU A 130 -11.17 0.59 1.13
N ALA A 131 -11.30 0.79 -0.19
CA ALA A 131 -12.58 1.10 -0.82
C ALA A 131 -13.61 -0.05 -0.70
N LEU A 132 -13.15 -1.29 -0.49
CA LEU A 132 -14.03 -2.44 -0.25
C LEU A 132 -14.52 -2.54 1.21
N MET A 133 -14.08 -1.65 2.10
CA MET A 133 -14.54 -1.65 3.49
C MET A 133 -15.98 -1.15 3.57
N ASP A 134 -16.85 -1.94 4.18
CA ASP A 134 -18.27 -1.69 4.34
C ASP A 134 -18.71 -1.52 5.81
N GLU A 135 -17.85 -1.90 6.75
CA GLU A 135 -18.15 -1.86 8.18
C GLU A 135 -17.10 -1.09 9.00
N THR A 136 -17.60 -0.31 9.95
CA THR A 136 -16.78 0.34 10.98
C THR A 136 -16.62 -0.58 12.19
N SER A 137 -15.38 -0.70 12.69
CA SER A 137 -15.04 -1.49 13.89
C SER A 137 -14.10 -0.69 14.79
N LEU A 138 -14.59 -0.26 15.95
CA LEU A 138 -13.85 0.57 16.91
C LEU A 138 -13.58 -0.24 18.19
N ILE A 139 -12.50 -1.04 18.18
CA ILE A 139 -12.10 -1.85 19.35
C ILE A 139 -11.29 -1.01 20.36
N GLY A 140 -10.58 0.00 19.88
CA GLY A 140 -9.80 0.95 20.70
C GLY A 140 -10.67 2.04 21.34
N GLU A 141 -10.01 2.97 22.02
CA GLU A 141 -10.64 4.10 22.73
C GLU A 141 -10.81 5.30 21.79
N VAL A 142 -11.99 5.90 21.78
CA VAL A 142 -12.29 7.11 21.01
C VAL A 142 -12.76 8.22 21.95
N SER A 143 -12.06 9.36 21.91
CA SER A 143 -12.48 10.55 22.64
C SER A 143 -13.87 11.01 22.16
N PRO A 144 -14.80 11.37 23.06
CA PRO A 144 -16.10 11.93 22.69
C PRO A 144 -15.99 13.28 21.95
N LEU A 145 -14.83 13.92 21.95
CA LEU A 145 -14.53 15.15 21.21
C LEU A 145 -13.81 14.90 19.89
N ALA A 146 -13.70 13.64 19.45
CA ALA A 146 -13.23 13.31 18.11
C ALA A 146 -14.40 13.26 17.11
N THR A 147 -14.14 13.59 15.85
CA THR A 147 -15.13 13.51 14.77
C THR A 147 -14.75 12.39 13.83
N LEU A 148 -15.63 11.41 13.64
CA LEU A 148 -15.42 10.25 12.79
C LEU A 148 -16.49 10.20 11.70
N SER A 149 -16.08 9.96 10.44
CA SER A 149 -16.98 9.75 9.31
C SER A 149 -16.44 8.69 8.35
N GLY A 150 -17.31 7.99 7.62
CA GLY A 150 -16.93 6.89 6.73
C GLY A 150 -16.55 5.62 7.49
N CYS A 151 -16.00 4.63 6.75
CA CYS A 151 -15.60 3.35 7.35
C CYS A 151 -14.25 3.47 8.07
N ILE A 152 -14.22 3.09 9.35
CA ILE A 152 -13.02 3.19 10.18
C ILE A 152 -12.83 1.88 10.96
N ARG A 153 -11.64 1.30 10.90
CA ARG A 153 -11.23 0.19 11.77
C ARG A 153 -10.15 0.66 12.73
N LEU A 154 -10.42 0.56 14.02
CA LEU A 154 -9.51 0.92 15.11
C LEU A 154 -9.13 -0.31 15.92
N GLY A 155 -7.85 -0.66 15.92
CA GLY A 155 -7.31 -1.82 16.62
C GLY A 155 -7.32 -1.70 18.15
N ASN A 156 -7.18 -2.85 18.81
CA ASN A 156 -7.15 -2.95 20.26
C ASN A 156 -6.00 -2.13 20.87
N GLY A 157 -6.24 -1.48 22.01
CA GLY A 157 -5.26 -0.63 22.70
C GLY A 157 -4.94 0.69 22.00
N SER A 158 -5.55 0.97 20.85
CA SER A 158 -5.36 2.24 20.15
C SER A 158 -6.29 3.32 20.69
N ARG A 159 -5.86 4.58 20.57
CA ARG A 159 -6.56 5.72 21.13
C ARG A 159 -6.67 6.85 20.12
N ILE A 160 -7.89 7.34 19.91
CA ILE A 160 -8.16 8.58 19.14
C ILE A 160 -8.44 9.70 20.16
N LEU A 161 -7.59 10.71 20.19
CA LEU A 161 -7.64 11.78 21.17
C LEU A 161 -8.56 12.94 20.73
N SER A 162 -8.84 13.86 21.67
CA SER A 162 -9.77 14.96 21.46
C SER A 162 -9.39 15.85 20.28
N GLY A 163 -10.40 16.38 19.58
CA GLY A 163 -10.23 17.24 18.41
C GLY A 163 -9.70 16.57 17.16
N THR A 164 -9.44 15.25 17.21
CA THR A 164 -9.04 14.49 16.02
C THR A 164 -10.23 14.32 15.08
N VAL A 165 -9.99 14.52 13.79
CA VAL A 165 -10.95 14.30 12.72
C VAL A 165 -10.46 13.12 11.85
N ILE A 166 -11.32 12.13 11.61
CA ILE A 166 -11.02 11.00 10.73
C ILE A 166 -12.12 10.87 9.68
N GLU A 167 -11.73 10.91 8.41
CA GLU A 167 -12.60 10.68 7.26
C GLU A 167 -12.16 9.41 6.52
N GLY A 168 -12.89 8.31 6.74
CA GLY A 168 -12.61 7.01 6.15
C GLY A 168 -12.74 6.95 4.62
N PRO A 169 -12.27 5.86 4.00
CA PRO A 169 -11.87 4.60 4.65
C PRO A 169 -10.48 4.69 5.32
N VAL A 170 -10.40 4.31 6.61
CA VAL A 170 -9.17 4.38 7.41
C VAL A 170 -9.02 3.13 8.27
N VAL A 171 -7.83 2.54 8.30
CA VAL A 171 -7.49 1.45 9.21
C VAL A 171 -6.35 1.88 10.12
N ILE A 172 -6.52 1.72 11.43
CA ILE A 172 -5.51 1.99 12.46
C ILE A 172 -5.24 0.70 13.21
N GLY A 173 -4.00 0.24 13.17
CA GLY A 173 -3.53 -0.96 13.85
C GLY A 173 -3.54 -0.83 15.38
N PRO A 174 -3.25 -1.92 16.12
CA PRO A 174 -3.30 -1.93 17.57
C PRO A 174 -2.22 -1.05 18.23
N ASN A 175 -2.49 -0.62 19.46
CA ASN A 175 -1.58 0.15 20.31
C ASN A 175 -1.09 1.47 19.68
N SER A 176 -1.86 2.08 18.79
CA SER A 176 -1.51 3.34 18.13
C SER A 176 -2.24 4.52 18.76
N GLN A 177 -1.61 5.68 18.77
CA GLN A 177 -2.20 6.91 19.30
C GLN A 177 -2.31 7.96 18.21
N ILE A 178 -3.52 8.52 18.03
CA ILE A 178 -3.82 9.53 17.01
C ILE A 178 -4.27 10.83 17.71
N GLY A 179 -3.58 11.91 17.40
CA GLY A 179 -3.89 13.24 17.90
C GLY A 179 -3.15 13.63 19.19
N PRO A 180 -3.65 14.67 19.92
CA PRO A 180 -4.91 15.39 19.67
C PRO A 180 -4.90 16.24 18.38
N ASN A 181 -6.09 16.72 17.96
CA ASN A 181 -6.26 17.62 16.82
C ASN A 181 -5.60 17.15 15.51
N ALA A 182 -5.43 15.84 15.32
CA ALA A 182 -4.92 15.27 14.07
C ALA A 182 -6.03 15.20 13.01
N TYR A 183 -5.65 15.22 11.73
CA TYR A 183 -6.56 15.02 10.62
C TYR A 183 -6.13 13.81 9.78
N ILE A 184 -6.93 12.75 9.78
CA ILE A 184 -6.66 11.53 9.02
C ILE A 184 -7.75 11.34 7.97
N ARG A 185 -7.35 11.15 6.70
CA ARG A 185 -8.34 11.07 5.62
C ARG A 185 -7.88 10.25 4.41
N GLY A 186 -8.86 9.96 3.55
CA GLY A 186 -8.63 9.17 2.34
C GLY A 186 -8.27 7.72 2.67
N ALA A 187 -7.86 6.96 1.68
CA ALA A 187 -7.50 5.56 1.84
C ALA A 187 -6.21 5.39 2.64
N THR A 188 -6.27 5.65 3.97
CA THR A 188 -5.12 5.67 4.86
C THR A 188 -5.07 4.43 5.76
N SER A 189 -3.92 3.76 5.77
CA SER A 189 -3.62 2.71 6.74
C SER A 189 -2.46 3.11 7.66
N ILE A 190 -2.67 3.01 8.97
CA ILE A 190 -1.68 3.29 10.01
C ILE A 190 -1.45 1.99 10.78
N GLY A 191 -0.20 1.52 10.82
CA GLY A 191 0.20 0.27 11.42
C GLY A 191 0.04 0.20 12.95
N ALA A 192 0.58 -0.84 13.54
CA ALA A 192 0.62 -1.05 14.98
C ALA A 192 1.69 -0.19 15.66
N ASN A 193 1.46 0.18 16.93
CA ASN A 193 2.39 0.94 17.77
C ASN A 193 2.84 2.27 17.13
N CYS A 194 1.98 2.92 16.38
CA CYS A 194 2.24 4.19 15.73
C CYS A 194 1.81 5.37 16.60
N TYR A 195 2.48 6.49 16.42
CA TYR A 195 2.09 7.76 17.01
C TYR A 195 1.90 8.81 15.92
N VAL A 196 0.74 9.46 15.91
CA VAL A 196 0.45 10.63 15.08
C VAL A 196 0.15 11.80 15.99
N GLY A 197 1.03 12.79 15.97
CA GLY A 197 1.05 13.89 16.92
C GLY A 197 0.01 14.98 16.68
N ASN A 198 0.00 15.95 17.61
CA ASN A 198 -0.92 17.07 17.58
C ASN A 198 -0.82 17.88 16.27
N GLY A 199 -1.96 18.12 15.64
CA GLY A 199 -2.07 18.90 14.41
C GLY A 199 -1.37 18.29 13.19
N ALA A 200 -1.04 16.99 13.25
CA ALA A 200 -0.53 16.29 12.07
C ALA A 200 -1.66 15.90 11.14
N GLU A 201 -1.42 15.99 9.84
CA GLU A 201 -2.32 15.49 8.81
C GLU A 201 -1.71 14.29 8.10
N VAL A 202 -2.50 13.19 7.96
CA VAL A 202 -2.13 12.01 7.16
C VAL A 202 -3.25 11.73 6.16
N LYS A 203 -2.89 11.73 4.88
CA LYS A 203 -3.84 11.59 3.78
C LYS A 203 -3.40 10.52 2.82
N ASN A 204 -4.30 9.59 2.49
CA ASN A 204 -4.10 8.59 1.41
C ASN A 204 -2.72 7.92 1.45
N SER A 205 -2.32 7.43 2.62
CA SER A 205 -0.96 6.97 2.89
C SER A 205 -0.92 5.62 3.60
N ILE A 206 0.17 4.90 3.41
CA ILE A 206 0.49 3.67 4.14
C ILE A 206 1.57 3.99 5.16
N ILE A 207 1.25 3.90 6.44
CA ILE A 207 2.18 4.08 7.55
C ILE A 207 2.44 2.71 8.18
N TYR A 208 3.67 2.23 8.12
CA TYR A 208 4.04 0.93 8.69
C TYR A 208 4.23 1.01 10.20
N ASN A 209 4.35 -0.16 10.83
CA ASN A 209 4.41 -0.32 12.28
C ASN A 209 5.54 0.47 12.95
N ASN A 210 5.36 0.82 14.22
CA ASN A 210 6.35 1.47 15.08
C ASN A 210 6.83 2.82 14.54
N THR A 211 6.00 3.54 13.80
CA THR A 211 6.34 4.82 13.17
C THR A 211 5.84 5.98 14.01
N TYR A 212 6.69 6.99 14.17
CA TYR A 212 6.43 8.19 14.95
C TYR A 212 6.32 9.41 14.02
N ILE A 213 5.12 9.96 13.88
CA ILE A 213 4.83 11.20 13.15
C ILE A 213 4.63 12.30 14.19
N SER A 214 5.57 13.23 14.30
CA SER A 214 5.52 14.32 15.27
C SER A 214 4.38 15.29 14.96
N ARG A 215 4.25 16.30 15.85
CA ARG A 215 3.25 17.36 15.68
C ARG A 215 3.44 18.15 14.39
N GLN A 216 2.33 18.66 13.82
CA GLN A 216 2.32 19.57 12.67
C GLN A 216 3.02 18.99 11.41
N CYS A 217 3.08 17.66 11.29
CA CYS A 217 3.54 17.02 10.06
C CYS A 217 2.41 16.94 9.04
N TYR A 218 2.79 17.02 7.77
CA TYR A 218 1.91 16.65 6.66
C TYR A 218 2.46 15.43 5.92
N VAL A 219 1.67 14.36 5.84
CA VAL A 219 2.03 13.14 5.13
C VAL A 219 0.91 12.82 4.14
N GLY A 220 1.13 13.12 2.86
CA GLY A 220 0.14 12.90 1.81
C GLY A 220 0.62 11.95 0.73
N ASP A 221 -0.25 11.01 0.31
CA ASP A 221 -0.03 10.10 -0.82
C ASP A 221 1.33 9.37 -0.76
N SER A 222 1.72 8.93 0.46
CA SER A 222 3.06 8.48 0.83
C SER A 222 3.09 7.05 1.36
N ILE A 223 4.26 6.42 1.30
CA ILE A 223 4.52 5.14 1.99
C ILE A 223 5.65 5.39 2.99
N ILE A 224 5.35 5.19 4.27
CA ILE A 224 6.29 5.39 5.36
C ILE A 224 6.62 4.05 6.00
N GLY A 225 7.86 3.62 5.90
CA GLY A 225 8.35 2.33 6.39
C GLY A 225 8.27 2.16 7.91
N THR A 226 8.73 1.03 8.38
CA THR A 226 8.73 0.66 9.80
C THR A 226 9.80 1.43 10.58
N HIS A 227 9.54 1.77 11.85
CA HIS A 227 10.47 2.49 12.73
C HIS A 227 10.93 3.86 12.18
N VAL A 228 10.14 4.50 11.34
CA VAL A 228 10.40 5.86 10.85
C VAL A 228 10.06 6.88 11.94
N THR A 229 10.86 7.94 12.03
CA THR A 229 10.59 9.08 12.90
C THR A 229 10.56 10.35 12.05
N LEU A 230 9.39 10.98 11.95
CA LEU A 230 9.25 12.29 11.32
C LEU A 230 9.33 13.39 12.39
N GLY A 231 10.34 14.25 12.29
CA GLY A 231 10.48 15.42 13.14
C GLY A 231 9.33 16.42 12.96
N ALA A 232 9.04 17.20 13.99
CA ALA A 232 7.93 18.16 13.97
C ALA A 232 8.01 19.08 12.74
N GLY A 233 6.86 19.34 12.10
CA GLY A 233 6.79 20.16 10.90
C GLY A 233 7.36 19.52 9.64
N THR A 234 7.65 18.21 9.63
CA THR A 234 8.02 17.51 8.40
C THR A 234 6.83 17.50 7.43
N CYS A 235 7.09 17.88 6.18
CA CYS A 235 6.08 17.96 5.12
C CYS A 235 6.52 17.11 3.93
N THR A 236 5.62 16.22 3.46
CA THR A 236 5.76 15.55 2.17
C THR A 236 4.97 16.33 1.13
N GLU A 237 5.63 17.00 0.19
CA GLU A 237 4.94 17.54 -0.97
C GLU A 237 4.31 16.39 -1.77
N ASN A 238 3.11 16.59 -2.32
CA ASN A 238 2.42 15.55 -3.07
C ASN A 238 1.74 16.04 -4.35
N HIS A 239 1.97 17.29 -4.75
CA HIS A 239 1.29 17.90 -5.89
C HIS A 239 2.25 18.66 -6.79
N ARG A 240 2.17 18.42 -8.09
CA ARG A 240 2.90 19.21 -9.11
C ARG A 240 2.07 20.41 -9.52
N HIS A 241 2.69 21.59 -9.56
CA HIS A 241 2.01 22.83 -9.98
C HIS A 241 1.68 22.86 -11.48
N ASP A 242 2.32 22.01 -12.31
CA ASP A 242 2.06 21.93 -13.74
C ASP A 242 0.89 20.98 -14.10
N GLY A 243 0.23 20.37 -13.12
CA GLY A 243 -0.91 19.47 -13.30
C GLY A 243 -0.61 18.15 -14.03
N ARG A 244 0.66 17.81 -14.23
CA ARG A 244 1.09 16.55 -14.87
C ARG A 244 1.24 15.43 -13.84
N HIS A 245 1.28 14.19 -14.33
CA HIS A 245 1.63 13.04 -13.49
C HIS A 245 3.05 13.18 -12.95
N HIS A 246 3.26 12.65 -11.75
CA HIS A 246 4.59 12.54 -11.17
C HIS A 246 5.45 11.55 -11.96
N VAL A 247 6.75 11.84 -12.02
CA VAL A 247 7.77 10.97 -12.61
C VAL A 247 8.71 10.55 -11.49
N SER A 248 9.00 9.27 -11.38
CA SER A 248 9.97 8.73 -10.42
C SER A 248 11.13 8.08 -11.14
N MET A 249 12.34 8.20 -10.57
CA MET A 249 13.55 7.60 -11.16
C MET A 249 13.67 6.14 -10.71
N ILE A 250 13.69 5.21 -11.67
CA ILE A 250 13.90 3.77 -11.43
C ILE A 250 15.14 3.33 -12.19
N HIS A 251 16.16 2.89 -11.46
CA HIS A 251 17.46 2.49 -12.04
C HIS A 251 18.02 3.54 -13.04
N GLY A 252 17.90 4.83 -12.67
CA GLY A 252 18.39 5.94 -13.51
C GLY A 252 17.49 6.31 -14.70
N LYS A 253 16.34 5.67 -14.86
CA LYS A 253 15.37 5.97 -15.93
C LYS A 253 14.12 6.64 -15.34
N PRO A 254 13.57 7.69 -16.00
CA PRO A 254 12.33 8.31 -15.59
C PRO A 254 11.14 7.39 -15.94
N VAL A 255 10.29 7.11 -14.95
CA VAL A 255 9.06 6.32 -15.11
C VAL A 255 7.88 7.20 -14.72
N ASN A 256 6.88 7.30 -15.59
CA ASN A 256 5.63 7.97 -15.28
C ASN A 256 4.85 7.11 -14.27
N THR A 257 4.49 7.69 -13.12
CA THR A 257 3.78 6.98 -12.07
C THR A 257 2.28 6.83 -12.32
N GLY A 258 1.73 7.53 -13.32
CA GLY A 258 0.28 7.65 -13.54
C GLY A 258 -0.47 8.44 -12.47
N ARG A 259 0.23 8.98 -11.44
CA ARG A 259 -0.38 9.65 -10.28
C ARG A 259 -0.27 11.17 -10.38
N LEU A 260 -1.40 11.87 -10.18
CA LEU A 260 -1.46 13.33 -10.04
C LEU A 260 -1.09 13.79 -8.63
N LYS A 261 -1.24 12.90 -7.64
CA LYS A 261 -0.84 13.09 -6.25
C LYS A 261 0.11 11.97 -5.87
N PHE A 262 1.32 12.31 -5.43
CA PHE A 262 2.32 11.34 -5.05
C PHE A 262 3.33 11.99 -4.11
N GLY A 263 3.36 11.54 -2.86
CA GLY A 263 4.24 12.05 -1.83
C GLY A 263 5.60 11.36 -1.78
N ALA A 264 6.07 11.03 -0.58
CA ALA A 264 7.38 10.42 -0.38
C ALA A 264 7.28 8.92 -0.10
N ILE A 265 8.32 8.18 -0.46
CA ILE A 265 8.49 6.77 -0.09
C ILE A 265 9.72 6.67 0.81
N LEU A 266 9.50 6.39 2.09
CA LEU A 266 10.55 6.28 3.09
C LEU A 266 10.77 4.82 3.47
N GLY A 267 12.01 4.35 3.32
CA GLY A 267 12.43 3.03 3.81
C GLY A 267 12.42 2.96 5.33
N ASP A 268 12.64 1.77 5.87
CA ASP A 268 12.63 1.53 7.31
C ASP A 268 13.71 2.33 8.04
N GLY A 269 13.37 2.78 9.26
CA GLY A 269 14.30 3.47 10.15
C GLY A 269 14.74 4.86 9.71
N VAL A 270 14.10 5.45 8.69
CA VAL A 270 14.38 6.84 8.30
C VAL A 270 14.02 7.81 9.43
N ARG A 271 14.87 8.82 9.64
CA ARG A 271 14.65 9.88 10.63
C ARG A 271 14.79 11.25 9.97
N THR A 272 13.75 12.09 10.10
CA THR A 272 13.83 13.47 9.66
C THR A 272 13.98 14.41 10.88
N GLY A 273 14.81 15.43 10.74
CA GLY A 273 14.84 16.54 11.69
C GLY A 273 13.56 17.40 11.58
N VAL A 274 13.43 18.35 12.49
CA VAL A 274 12.29 19.29 12.47
C VAL A 274 12.29 20.15 11.20
N ASN A 275 11.08 20.52 10.72
CA ASN A 275 10.89 21.36 9.53
C ASN A 275 11.61 20.84 8.28
N THR A 276 11.61 19.52 8.08
CA THR A 276 12.11 18.89 6.86
C THR A 276 11.04 18.95 5.77
N SER A 277 11.43 19.39 4.57
CA SER A 277 10.56 19.34 3.39
C SER A 277 11.04 18.26 2.43
N LEU A 278 10.13 17.36 2.04
CA LEU A 278 10.39 16.26 1.11
C LEU A 278 9.63 16.53 -0.19
N GLU A 279 10.36 16.61 -1.30
CA GLU A 279 9.77 16.84 -2.62
C GLU A 279 8.87 15.67 -3.02
N ALA A 280 7.86 15.96 -3.82
CA ALA A 280 6.90 14.99 -4.32
C ALA A 280 7.56 13.87 -5.14
N GLY A 281 7.22 12.63 -4.85
CA GLY A 281 7.72 11.44 -5.55
C GLY A 281 9.10 10.96 -5.12
N ILE A 282 9.68 11.57 -4.07
CA ILE A 282 11.03 11.23 -3.60
C ILE A 282 11.09 9.87 -2.89
N LYS A 283 12.21 9.18 -3.04
CA LYS A 283 12.53 7.93 -2.34
C LYS A 283 13.71 8.10 -1.41
N ILE A 284 13.54 7.69 -0.15
CA ILE A 284 14.60 7.71 0.86
C ILE A 284 14.85 6.26 1.32
N GLY A 285 16.09 5.81 1.15
CA GLY A 285 16.56 4.48 1.53
C GLY A 285 16.51 4.23 3.04
N ILE A 286 16.69 2.97 3.43
CA ILE A 286 16.63 2.56 4.85
C ILE A 286 17.65 3.28 5.72
N ALA A 287 17.29 3.52 7.00
CA ALA A 287 18.12 4.06 8.06
C ALA A 287 18.79 5.42 7.75
N ARG A 288 18.26 6.18 6.80
CA ARG A 288 18.76 7.54 6.50
C ARG A 288 18.32 8.53 7.54
N THR A 289 19.22 9.48 7.87
CA THR A 289 18.93 10.60 8.74
C THR A 289 19.01 11.90 7.95
N ILE A 290 17.95 12.71 8.03
CA ILE A 290 17.83 14.02 7.39
C ILE A 290 17.99 15.10 8.46
N LEU A 291 18.83 16.08 8.23
CA LEU A 291 19.08 17.16 9.16
C LEU A 291 17.87 18.11 9.29
N PRO A 292 17.71 18.78 10.44
CA PRO A 292 16.65 19.78 10.61
C PRO A 292 16.70 20.89 9.55
N GLY A 293 15.51 21.35 9.11
CA GLY A 293 15.37 22.42 8.14
C GLY A 293 15.82 22.06 6.71
N SER A 294 16.05 20.76 6.44
CA SER A 294 16.49 20.33 5.12
C SER A 294 15.36 20.33 4.11
N TYR A 295 15.66 20.72 2.88
CA TYR A 295 14.87 20.40 1.69
C TYR A 295 15.53 19.21 0.97
N VAL A 296 14.76 18.17 0.73
CA VAL A 296 15.23 16.96 0.04
C VAL A 296 14.53 16.87 -1.30
N GLY A 297 15.23 17.26 -2.38
CA GLY A 297 14.72 17.33 -3.75
C GLY A 297 15.24 16.22 -4.68
N LYS A 298 15.93 15.21 -4.13
CA LYS A 298 16.44 14.06 -4.89
C LYS A 298 16.39 12.80 -4.06
N ASP A 299 16.26 11.65 -4.75
CA ASP A 299 16.31 10.34 -4.10
C ASP A 299 17.61 10.19 -3.28
N LEU A 300 17.48 9.61 -2.08
CA LEU A 300 18.57 9.26 -1.17
C LEU A 300 18.55 7.75 -0.89
N LEU A 301 18.86 6.95 -1.89
CA LEU A 301 18.82 5.48 -1.83
C LEU A 301 20.09 4.88 -1.23
#